data_38233852a0f32123c0268ee3a5b21963
#
_entry.id   38233852a0f32123c0268ee3a5b21963
#
_cell.length_a   1.000
_cell.length_b   1.000
_cell.length_c   1.000
_cell.angle_alpha   90.00
_cell.angle_beta   90.00
_cell.angle_gamma   90.00
#
_symmetry.space_group_name_H-M   'P 1'
#
loop_
_entity.id
_entity.type
_entity.pdbx_description
1 polymer ?
#
loop_
_entity_poly.entity_id
_entity_poly.type
_entity_poly.pdbx_seq_one_letter_code
_entity_poly.pdbx_strand_id
1 'polypeptide(L)'
;EKNTSEEKISKLTKCDTHTKIGVSSDGKYDCYLSTNSGAESNLLDELKRTEIQIIDKKERPKNGFVLSEKTDLENTEAFNKESVKDLRKLSTKDINGKDFTSKDFEKYDLTMVNVFATWCTACVKEIPDLVEVQNEMKSKGVNIVGVVTDAVDDNGENKEAIEKSKLIHEKTKASYPFLMPDKTNFNGRLNGIQAMPETFFVDSNGNIVGDTYSGAKSAKEWKQVIEKELKKIKNK
;
A
#
# COMPACT_ATOMS: atom_id res chain seq x y z
N GLU A 1 -3.58 31.48 21.98
CA GLU A 1 -4.58 30.51 22.48
C GLU A 1 -4.16 29.15 21.94
N LYS A 2 -3.72 28.26 22.85
CA LYS A 2 -3.38 26.89 22.47
C LYS A 2 -4.63 26.18 21.97
N ASN A 3 -4.48 25.49 20.88
CA ASN A 3 -5.54 24.77 20.18
C ASN A 3 -6.21 23.76 21.14
N THR A 4 -7.44 24.01 21.52
CA THR A 4 -8.23 23.24 22.50
C THR A 4 -8.35 21.76 22.13
N SER A 5 -8.11 21.42 20.87
CA SER A 5 -8.18 20.07 20.33
C SER A 5 -6.92 19.24 20.63
N GLU A 6 -5.73 19.80 20.44
CA GLU A 6 -4.47 19.13 20.79
C GLU A 6 -4.41 18.87 22.30
N GLU A 7 -4.90 19.82 23.10
CA GLU A 7 -4.95 19.66 24.56
C GLU A 7 -5.92 18.56 25.00
N LYS A 8 -7.06 18.39 24.31
CA LYS A 8 -7.99 17.29 24.55
C LYS A 8 -7.39 15.93 24.18
N ILE A 9 -6.74 15.82 23.02
CA ILE A 9 -6.09 14.60 22.57
C ILE A 9 -4.97 14.20 23.52
N SER A 10 -4.08 15.13 23.86
CA SER A 10 -2.99 14.88 24.82
C SER A 10 -3.47 14.42 26.19
N LYS A 11 -4.62 14.93 26.66
CA LYS A 11 -5.22 14.51 27.93
C LYS A 11 -5.80 13.08 27.88
N LEU A 12 -6.35 12.67 26.76
CA LEU A 12 -7.00 11.38 26.58
C LEU A 12 -5.98 10.28 26.28
N THR A 13 -5.00 10.55 25.43
CA THR A 13 -4.01 9.56 24.99
C THR A 13 -2.73 9.57 25.83
N LYS A 14 -2.47 10.66 26.56
CA LYS A 14 -1.17 10.95 27.18
C LYS A 14 0.00 10.94 26.18
N CYS A 15 -0.29 11.12 24.90
CA CYS A 15 0.68 11.26 23.82
C CYS A 15 0.83 12.72 23.42
N ASP A 16 1.99 13.11 22.94
CA ASP A 16 2.31 14.51 22.57
C ASP A 16 2.47 14.72 21.06
N THR A 17 2.49 13.64 20.28
CA THR A 17 2.50 13.70 18.82
C THR A 17 1.37 12.88 18.23
N HIS A 18 0.74 13.43 17.17
CA HIS A 18 -0.40 12.82 16.49
C HIS A 18 -0.21 12.96 14.99
N THR A 19 -0.03 11.85 14.30
CA THR A 19 0.17 11.80 12.84
C THR A 19 -1.04 11.17 12.18
N LYS A 20 -1.65 11.87 11.21
CA LYS A 20 -2.72 11.30 10.41
C LYS A 20 -2.17 10.17 9.56
N ILE A 21 -2.76 8.97 9.68
CA ILE A 21 -2.35 7.76 8.97
C ILE A 21 -3.33 7.33 7.89
N GLY A 22 -4.53 7.92 7.85
CA GLY A 22 -5.50 7.58 6.83
C GLY A 22 -6.91 8.09 7.11
N VAL A 23 -7.86 7.50 6.40
CA VAL A 23 -9.30 7.77 6.50
C VAL A 23 -10.02 6.43 6.59
N SER A 24 -11.12 6.36 7.36
CA SER A 24 -11.93 5.14 7.46
C SER A 24 -12.46 4.70 6.08
N SER A 25 -12.75 3.40 5.93
CA SER A 25 -13.22 2.80 4.68
C SER A 25 -14.52 3.42 4.15
N ASP A 26 -15.40 3.91 5.05
CA ASP A 26 -16.63 4.62 4.71
C ASP A 26 -16.42 6.13 4.47
N GLY A 27 -15.19 6.60 4.62
CA GLY A 27 -14.81 7.99 4.41
C GLY A 27 -15.31 8.98 5.47
N LYS A 28 -15.90 8.53 6.57
CA LYS A 28 -16.46 9.41 7.61
C LYS A 28 -15.44 9.90 8.62
N TYR A 29 -14.42 9.08 8.88
CA TYR A 29 -13.45 9.32 9.94
C TYR A 29 -12.04 9.50 9.41
N ASP A 30 -11.24 10.33 10.06
CA ASP A 30 -9.80 10.39 9.90
C ASP A 30 -9.13 9.55 10.98
N CYS A 31 -8.11 8.77 10.61
CA CYS A 31 -7.37 7.90 11.52
C CYS A 31 -6.00 8.51 11.84
N TYR A 32 -5.65 8.54 13.11
CA TYR A 32 -4.39 9.11 13.60
C TYR A 32 -3.60 8.11 14.43
N LEU A 33 -2.30 8.18 14.27
CA LEU A 33 -1.34 7.50 15.14
C LEU A 33 -0.85 8.49 16.19
N SER A 34 -1.01 8.16 17.46
CA SER A 34 -0.55 8.98 18.58
C SER A 34 0.65 8.34 19.25
N THR A 35 1.73 9.10 19.40
CA THR A 35 2.99 8.65 20.01
C THR A 35 3.54 9.70 20.98
N ASN A 36 4.47 9.30 21.85
CA ASN A 36 5.21 10.24 22.70
C ASN A 36 6.55 10.59 22.05
N SER A 37 6.80 11.88 21.85
CA SER A 37 8.10 12.39 21.40
C SER A 37 9.07 12.38 22.60
N GLY A 38 10.19 11.69 22.46
CA GLY A 38 11.30 11.74 23.42
C GLY A 38 11.46 10.53 24.35
N ALA A 39 10.75 9.44 24.12
CA ALA A 39 11.11 8.18 24.74
C ALA A 39 12.33 7.60 24.02
N GLU A 40 13.44 7.47 24.70
CA GLU A 40 14.49 6.50 24.34
C GLU A 40 13.85 5.12 24.44
N SER A 41 13.33 4.63 23.34
CA SER A 41 12.38 3.55 23.37
C SER A 41 12.96 2.28 22.81
N ASN A 42 12.78 1.23 23.56
CA ASN A 42 12.62 -0.10 23.03
C ASN A 42 11.40 -0.12 22.11
N LEU A 43 11.55 -0.46 20.84
CA LEU A 43 10.51 -0.48 19.81
C LEU A 43 9.20 -1.15 20.27
N LEU A 44 9.31 -2.16 21.14
CA LEU A 44 8.19 -2.87 21.76
C LEU A 44 7.39 -2.03 22.77
N ASP A 45 8.04 -1.14 23.50
CA ASP A 45 7.37 -0.24 24.46
C ASP A 45 6.71 0.93 23.74
N GLU A 46 7.26 1.32 22.59
CA GLU A 46 6.67 2.33 21.70
C GLU A 46 5.38 1.80 21.04
N LEU A 47 5.39 0.56 20.56
CA LEU A 47 4.20 -0.12 20.02
C LEU A 47 3.08 -0.28 21.06
N LYS A 48 3.42 -0.53 22.34
CA LYS A 48 2.44 -0.61 23.45
C LYS A 48 1.85 0.74 23.84
N ARG A 49 2.54 1.85 23.54
CA ARG A 49 2.10 3.22 23.82
C ARG A 49 1.47 3.90 22.60
N THR A 50 1.40 3.21 21.50
CA THR A 50 0.80 3.70 20.25
C THR A 50 -0.69 3.46 20.28
N GLU A 51 -1.49 4.51 20.15
CA GLU A 51 -2.94 4.44 20.05
C GLU A 51 -3.39 4.94 18.68
N ILE A 52 -4.26 4.17 18.03
CA ILE A 52 -4.93 4.60 16.79
C ILE A 52 -6.23 5.29 17.17
N GLN A 53 -6.45 6.47 16.62
CA GLN A 53 -7.62 7.29 16.94
C GLN A 53 -8.43 7.59 15.71
N ILE A 54 -9.75 7.51 15.86
CA ILE A 54 -10.72 7.72 14.79
C ILE A 54 -11.49 9.00 15.09
N ILE A 55 -11.62 9.87 14.09
CA ILE A 55 -12.20 11.18 14.25
C ILE A 55 -13.27 11.43 13.19
N ASP A 56 -14.48 11.83 13.62
CA ASP A 56 -15.55 12.21 12.71
C ASP A 56 -15.17 13.51 11.96
N LYS A 57 -15.23 13.47 10.63
CA LYS A 57 -14.94 14.63 9.78
C LYS A 57 -15.85 15.82 10.01
N LYS A 58 -17.08 15.61 10.50
CA LYS A 58 -18.03 16.67 10.79
C LYS A 58 -17.68 17.45 12.07
N GLU A 59 -16.93 16.83 12.96
CA GLU A 59 -16.51 17.41 14.23
C GLU A 59 -15.12 18.05 14.18
N ARG A 60 -14.52 18.17 12.99
CA ARG A 60 -13.22 18.82 12.82
C ARG A 60 -13.28 20.26 13.33
N PRO A 61 -12.53 20.60 14.37
CA PRO A 61 -12.22 22.01 14.63
C PRO A 61 -11.36 22.51 13.48
N LYS A 62 -11.48 23.79 13.14
CA LYS A 62 -10.74 24.41 12.01
C LYS A 62 -9.22 24.22 12.05
N ASN A 63 -8.65 23.77 13.17
CA ASN A 63 -7.22 23.61 13.41
C ASN A 63 -6.88 22.40 14.29
N GLY A 64 -7.53 21.23 14.17
CA GLY A 64 -7.14 20.09 15.00
C GLY A 64 -8.19 18.97 15.13
N PHE A 65 -8.06 18.14 16.11
CA PHE A 65 -8.58 16.79 16.22
C PHE A 65 -9.69 16.65 17.26
N VAL A 66 -10.63 15.71 17.05
CA VAL A 66 -11.61 15.28 18.04
C VAL A 66 -11.54 13.75 18.14
N LEU A 67 -11.66 13.23 19.35
CA LEU A 67 -11.55 11.80 19.65
C LEU A 67 -12.90 11.11 19.65
N SER A 68 -12.95 9.88 19.16
CA SER A 68 -14.02 8.93 19.46
C SER A 68 -13.58 7.94 20.54
N GLU A 69 -14.56 7.31 21.20
CA GLU A 69 -14.29 6.37 22.28
C GLU A 69 -13.68 5.06 21.76
N LYS A 70 -12.93 4.37 22.65
CA LYS A 70 -12.20 3.13 22.37
C LYS A 70 -13.05 1.96 21.81
N THR A 71 -14.37 2.03 22.05
CA THR A 71 -15.37 1.05 21.57
C THR A 71 -15.54 1.04 20.05
N ASP A 72 -15.19 2.14 19.35
CA ASP A 72 -15.32 2.22 17.90
C ASP A 72 -14.15 1.54 17.18
N LEU A 73 -13.04 1.25 17.88
CA LEU A 73 -11.88 0.53 17.37
C LEU A 73 -12.17 -0.97 17.15
N GLU A 74 -13.03 -1.57 17.95
CA GLU A 74 -13.38 -2.99 17.82
C GLU A 74 -14.30 -3.27 16.61
N ASN A 75 -15.03 -2.27 16.13
CA ASN A 75 -15.90 -2.36 14.95
C ASN A 75 -15.29 -1.80 13.66
N THR A 76 -14.13 -1.18 13.74
CA THR A 76 -13.40 -0.80 12.54
C THR A 76 -12.57 -1.99 12.07
N GLU A 77 -13.05 -2.73 11.09
CA GLU A 77 -12.19 -3.48 10.15
C GLU A 77 -11.25 -2.48 9.41
N ALA A 78 -10.87 -1.42 10.11
CA ALA A 78 -10.09 -0.32 9.61
C ALA A 78 -8.66 -0.81 9.38
N PHE A 79 -8.27 -0.78 8.13
CA PHE A 79 -6.89 -0.90 7.67
C PHE A 79 -6.21 -2.27 7.79
N ASN A 80 -6.94 -3.34 7.89
CA ASN A 80 -6.34 -4.62 7.54
C ASN A 80 -6.31 -4.73 6.01
N LYS A 81 -5.17 -4.35 5.39
CA LYS A 81 -4.95 -4.54 3.95
C LYS A 81 -5.19 -5.99 3.50
N GLU A 82 -5.11 -6.93 4.43
CA GLU A 82 -5.40 -8.35 4.22
C GLU A 82 -6.91 -8.65 4.19
N SER A 83 -7.77 -7.71 4.65
CA SER A 83 -9.22 -7.81 4.49
C SER A 83 -9.67 -7.46 3.08
N VAL A 84 -8.85 -6.73 2.31
CA VAL A 84 -9.12 -6.42 0.89
C VAL A 84 -9.01 -7.71 0.08
N LYS A 85 -10.12 -8.12 -0.50
CA LYS A 85 -10.24 -9.41 -1.21
C LYS A 85 -10.15 -9.28 -2.72
N ASP A 86 -10.41 -8.09 -3.26
CA ASP A 86 -10.39 -7.89 -4.70
C ASP A 86 -10.03 -6.47 -5.16
N LEU A 87 -9.63 -6.38 -6.41
CA LEU A 87 -9.35 -5.15 -7.17
C LEU A 87 -10.29 -5.01 -8.38
N ARG A 88 -11.51 -5.57 -8.32
CA ARG A 88 -12.46 -5.57 -9.44
C ARG A 88 -12.93 -4.19 -9.89
N LYS A 89 -12.73 -3.18 -9.06
CA LYS A 89 -13.05 -1.78 -9.38
C LYS A 89 -11.81 -0.94 -9.65
N LEU A 90 -10.62 -1.55 -9.75
CA LEU A 90 -9.38 -0.83 -10.02
C LEU A 90 -9.47 -0.06 -11.33
N SER A 91 -9.13 1.21 -11.26
CA SER A 91 -8.95 2.08 -12.43
C SER A 91 -7.86 3.09 -12.10
N THR A 92 -6.71 2.93 -12.72
CA THR A 92 -5.54 3.77 -12.52
C THR A 92 -4.81 4.03 -13.84
N LYS A 93 -3.68 4.71 -13.77
CA LYS A 93 -2.77 4.96 -14.90
C LYS A 93 -1.39 4.42 -14.58
N ASP A 94 -0.66 4.07 -15.62
CA ASP A 94 0.78 3.88 -15.48
C ASP A 94 1.52 5.23 -15.46
N ILE A 95 2.82 5.20 -15.16
CA ILE A 95 3.70 6.38 -15.11
C ILE A 95 3.80 7.14 -16.44
N ASN A 96 3.31 6.58 -17.55
CA ASN A 96 3.26 7.21 -18.87
C ASN A 96 1.84 7.74 -19.20
N GLY A 97 0.90 7.64 -18.26
CA GLY A 97 -0.47 8.11 -18.42
C GLY A 97 -1.41 7.13 -19.13
N LYS A 98 -0.96 5.90 -19.42
CA LYS A 98 -1.80 4.87 -20.03
C LYS A 98 -2.72 4.27 -18.98
N ASP A 99 -4.01 4.14 -19.32
CA ASP A 99 -5.01 3.55 -18.44
C ASP A 99 -4.72 2.07 -18.18
N PHE A 100 -4.90 1.67 -16.91
CA PHE A 100 -4.88 0.29 -16.44
C PHE A 100 -6.11 0.06 -15.56
N THR A 101 -6.86 -0.99 -15.84
CA THR A 101 -8.11 -1.30 -15.16
C THR A 101 -8.13 -2.76 -14.70
N SER A 102 -9.13 -3.13 -13.89
CA SER A 102 -9.35 -4.53 -13.50
C SER A 102 -9.45 -5.50 -14.69
N LYS A 103 -9.89 -5.04 -15.86
CA LYS A 103 -9.95 -5.85 -17.09
C LYS A 103 -8.56 -6.26 -17.62
N ASP A 104 -7.52 -5.58 -17.21
CA ASP A 104 -6.16 -5.94 -17.61
C ASP A 104 -5.68 -7.22 -16.91
N PHE A 105 -6.27 -7.58 -15.78
CA PHE A 105 -6.03 -8.86 -15.12
C PHE A 105 -6.61 -10.04 -15.89
N GLU A 106 -7.72 -9.86 -16.61
CA GLU A 106 -8.41 -10.92 -17.36
C GLU A 106 -7.53 -11.61 -18.42
N LYS A 107 -6.46 -10.94 -18.83
CA LYS A 107 -5.52 -11.42 -19.86
C LYS A 107 -4.54 -12.49 -19.36
N TYR A 108 -4.50 -12.74 -18.06
CA TYR A 108 -3.50 -13.59 -17.43
C TYR A 108 -4.14 -14.45 -16.34
N ASP A 109 -3.60 -15.64 -16.10
CA ASP A 109 -4.05 -16.51 -15.01
C ASP A 109 -3.71 -15.90 -13.65
N LEU A 110 -2.56 -15.23 -13.57
CA LEU A 110 -2.05 -14.63 -12.34
C LEU A 110 -1.26 -13.35 -12.65
N THR A 111 -1.56 -12.28 -11.96
CA THR A 111 -0.76 -11.04 -11.97
C THR A 111 -0.06 -10.86 -10.63
N MET A 112 1.26 -10.77 -10.65
CA MET A 112 2.09 -10.39 -9.53
C MET A 112 2.13 -8.86 -9.44
N VAL A 113 1.69 -8.31 -8.30
CA VAL A 113 1.71 -6.87 -8.02
C VAL A 113 2.84 -6.58 -7.04
N ASN A 114 3.92 -5.98 -7.54
CA ASN A 114 5.09 -5.60 -6.75
C ASN A 114 5.02 -4.13 -6.37
N VAL A 115 4.90 -3.84 -5.09
CA VAL A 115 4.71 -2.50 -4.54
C VAL A 115 6.06 -1.96 -4.06
N PHE A 116 6.43 -0.79 -4.57
CA PHE A 116 7.71 -0.18 -4.28
C PHE A 116 7.64 1.36 -4.27
N ALA A 117 8.71 2.00 -3.82
CA ALA A 117 8.90 3.44 -3.91
C ALA A 117 10.23 3.76 -4.63
N THR A 118 10.32 4.92 -5.27
CA THR A 118 11.50 5.32 -6.05
C THR A 118 12.76 5.51 -5.20
N TRP A 119 12.61 5.75 -3.91
CA TRP A 119 13.71 5.89 -2.95
C TRP A 119 14.16 4.55 -2.35
N CYS A 120 13.41 3.46 -2.57
CA CYS A 120 13.70 2.15 -2.01
C CYS A 120 14.79 1.43 -2.82
N THR A 121 16.03 1.49 -2.34
CA THR A 121 17.18 0.87 -3.03
C THR A 121 17.04 -0.62 -3.25
N ALA A 122 16.51 -1.38 -2.27
CA ALA A 122 16.31 -2.82 -2.40
C ALA A 122 15.28 -3.14 -3.48
N CYS A 123 14.20 -2.33 -3.55
CA CYS A 123 13.16 -2.48 -4.56
C CYS A 123 13.72 -2.28 -5.98
N VAL A 124 14.49 -1.18 -6.19
CA VAL A 124 15.08 -0.87 -7.50
C VAL A 124 16.06 -1.96 -7.94
N LYS A 125 16.83 -2.52 -7.01
CA LYS A 125 17.77 -3.61 -7.30
C LYS A 125 17.08 -4.92 -7.70
N GLU A 126 15.85 -5.15 -7.25
CA GLU A 126 15.06 -6.34 -7.57
C GLU A 126 14.46 -6.29 -8.99
N ILE A 127 14.21 -5.10 -9.55
CA ILE A 127 13.51 -4.96 -10.83
C ILE A 127 14.13 -5.79 -11.97
N PRO A 128 15.46 -5.89 -12.16
CA PRO A 128 16.03 -6.77 -13.18
C PRO A 128 15.66 -8.24 -13.01
N ASP A 129 15.59 -8.75 -11.78
CA ASP A 129 15.12 -10.12 -11.48
C ASP A 129 13.64 -10.28 -11.87
N LEU A 130 12.80 -9.27 -11.60
CA LEU A 130 11.40 -9.27 -12.02
C LEU A 130 11.23 -9.22 -13.54
N VAL A 131 12.13 -8.55 -14.26
CA VAL A 131 12.15 -8.55 -15.73
C VAL A 131 12.46 -9.95 -16.27
N GLU A 132 13.41 -10.65 -15.68
CA GLU A 132 13.70 -12.05 -16.03
C GLU A 132 12.47 -12.94 -15.81
N VAL A 133 11.85 -12.82 -14.63
CA VAL A 133 10.62 -13.54 -14.28
C VAL A 133 9.49 -13.25 -15.26
N GLN A 134 9.24 -11.98 -15.59
CA GLN A 134 8.21 -11.58 -16.56
C GLN A 134 8.45 -12.24 -17.92
N ASN A 135 9.68 -12.22 -18.42
CA ASN A 135 10.02 -12.77 -19.71
C ASN A 135 9.83 -14.30 -19.77
N GLU A 136 10.19 -15.01 -18.72
CA GLU A 136 10.09 -16.47 -18.68
C GLU A 136 8.66 -16.97 -18.35
N MET A 137 7.92 -16.24 -17.51
CA MET A 137 6.64 -16.71 -17.00
C MET A 137 5.43 -16.20 -17.78
N LYS A 138 5.61 -15.19 -18.64
CA LYS A 138 4.53 -14.60 -19.42
C LYS A 138 3.80 -15.63 -20.30
N SER A 139 4.54 -16.53 -20.95
CA SER A 139 3.97 -17.63 -21.76
C SER A 139 3.19 -18.66 -20.92
N LYS A 140 3.36 -18.65 -19.60
CA LYS A 140 2.64 -19.51 -18.65
C LYS A 140 1.41 -18.83 -18.05
N GLY A 141 0.98 -17.69 -18.61
CA GLY A 141 -0.18 -16.93 -18.13
C GLY A 141 0.11 -16.03 -16.92
N VAL A 142 1.40 -15.71 -16.66
CA VAL A 142 1.79 -14.83 -15.56
C VAL A 142 2.12 -13.43 -16.08
N ASN A 143 1.63 -12.43 -15.39
CA ASN A 143 1.98 -11.03 -15.61
C ASN A 143 2.58 -10.40 -14.36
N ILE A 144 3.39 -9.36 -14.53
CA ILE A 144 3.90 -8.52 -13.45
C ILE A 144 3.45 -7.09 -13.67
N VAL A 145 3.11 -6.39 -12.60
CA VAL A 145 2.94 -4.94 -12.57
C VAL A 145 3.70 -4.39 -11.37
N GLY A 146 4.37 -3.26 -11.54
CA GLY A 146 4.92 -2.49 -10.43
C GLY A 146 3.88 -1.46 -9.95
N VAL A 147 3.87 -1.12 -8.66
CA VAL A 147 3.09 0.02 -8.14
C VAL A 147 4.04 0.97 -7.43
N VAL A 148 4.12 2.19 -7.94
CA VAL A 148 5.02 3.25 -7.45
C VAL A 148 4.29 4.08 -6.40
N THR A 149 4.46 3.76 -5.12
CA THR A 149 3.67 4.37 -4.03
C THR A 149 3.88 5.86 -3.86
N ASP A 150 5.08 6.36 -4.12
CA ASP A 150 5.44 7.78 -4.02
C ASP A 150 5.14 8.59 -5.29
N ALA A 151 4.55 7.96 -6.33
CA ALA A 151 4.08 8.68 -7.52
C ALA A 151 2.83 9.54 -7.27
N VAL A 152 2.14 9.31 -6.15
CA VAL A 152 0.99 10.09 -5.70
C VAL A 152 1.17 10.43 -4.23
N ASP A 153 0.92 11.67 -3.85
CA ASP A 153 0.93 12.17 -2.48
C ASP A 153 -0.38 12.91 -2.15
N ASP A 154 -0.46 13.52 -0.98
CA ASP A 154 -1.64 14.27 -0.52
C ASP A 154 -2.02 15.46 -1.43
N ASN A 155 -1.09 15.94 -2.26
CA ASN A 155 -1.29 17.04 -3.20
C ASN A 155 -1.64 16.55 -4.62
N GLY A 156 -1.66 15.23 -4.84
CA GLY A 156 -1.92 14.58 -6.12
C GLY A 156 -0.69 13.90 -6.72
N GLU A 157 -0.51 13.99 -8.04
CA GLU A 157 0.63 13.38 -8.72
C GLU A 157 1.96 14.04 -8.32
N ASN A 158 2.88 13.23 -7.81
CA ASN A 158 4.26 13.64 -7.50
C ASN A 158 5.13 13.54 -8.76
N LYS A 159 5.27 14.67 -9.44
CA LYS A 159 6.00 14.75 -10.73
C LYS A 159 7.46 14.30 -10.62
N GLU A 160 8.13 14.59 -9.52
CA GLU A 160 9.53 14.20 -9.31
C GLU A 160 9.65 12.68 -9.21
N ALA A 161 8.80 12.04 -8.41
CA ALA A 161 8.77 10.59 -8.28
C ALA A 161 8.35 9.89 -9.58
N ILE A 162 7.42 10.48 -10.34
CA ILE A 162 7.03 9.97 -11.65
C ILE A 162 8.21 10.00 -12.62
N GLU A 163 8.91 11.12 -12.76
CA GLU A 163 10.09 11.20 -13.64
C GLU A 163 11.21 10.26 -13.18
N LYS A 164 11.44 10.14 -11.88
CA LYS A 164 12.40 9.18 -11.34
C LYS A 164 11.99 7.74 -11.63
N SER A 165 10.70 7.42 -11.52
CA SER A 165 10.20 6.08 -11.87
C SER A 165 10.33 5.74 -13.36
N LYS A 166 10.15 6.73 -14.25
CA LYS A 166 10.41 6.56 -15.70
C LYS A 166 11.89 6.26 -15.96
N LEU A 167 12.80 6.99 -15.29
CA LEU A 167 14.23 6.72 -15.39
C LEU A 167 14.60 5.33 -14.86
N ILE A 168 14.02 4.91 -13.74
CA ILE A 168 14.19 3.55 -13.20
C ILE A 168 13.71 2.51 -14.22
N HIS A 169 12.50 2.70 -14.76
CA HIS A 169 11.90 1.81 -15.77
C HIS A 169 12.82 1.63 -17.00
N GLU A 170 13.34 2.74 -17.52
CA GLU A 170 14.28 2.75 -18.66
C GLU A 170 15.60 2.04 -18.32
N LYS A 171 16.23 2.41 -17.21
CA LYS A 171 17.56 1.90 -16.82
C LYS A 171 17.54 0.42 -16.46
N THR A 172 16.46 -0.06 -15.87
CA THR A 172 16.27 -1.48 -15.53
C THR A 172 15.71 -2.29 -16.69
N LYS A 173 15.34 -1.63 -17.80
CA LYS A 173 14.66 -2.24 -18.96
C LYS A 173 13.39 -2.99 -18.55
N ALA A 174 12.63 -2.43 -17.60
CA ALA A 174 11.39 -3.05 -17.14
C ALA A 174 10.45 -3.29 -18.31
N SER A 175 10.03 -4.54 -18.49
CA SER A 175 9.14 -4.97 -19.59
C SER A 175 7.67 -5.04 -19.17
N TYR A 176 7.35 -4.53 -17.98
CA TYR A 176 6.02 -4.51 -17.38
C TYR A 176 5.67 -3.08 -16.89
N PRO A 177 4.37 -2.73 -16.81
CA PRO A 177 3.98 -1.38 -16.46
C PRO A 177 4.26 -1.04 -14.99
N PHE A 178 4.65 0.21 -14.74
CA PHE A 178 4.66 0.81 -13.42
C PHE A 178 3.39 1.64 -13.24
N LEU A 179 2.53 1.21 -12.34
CA LEU A 179 1.24 1.83 -12.06
C LEU A 179 1.37 2.89 -10.96
N MET A 180 0.50 3.87 -10.99
CA MET A 180 0.35 4.83 -9.91
C MET A 180 -0.79 4.40 -8.97
N PRO A 181 -0.74 4.73 -7.68
CA PRO A 181 -1.89 4.57 -6.80
C PRO A 181 -3.12 5.30 -7.36
N ASP A 182 -4.28 4.66 -7.32
CA ASP A 182 -5.55 5.32 -7.62
C ASP A 182 -6.10 6.03 -6.36
N LYS A 183 -7.21 6.76 -6.51
CA LYS A 183 -7.84 7.50 -5.41
C LYS A 183 -8.27 6.61 -4.23
N THR A 184 -8.39 5.31 -4.45
CA THR A 184 -8.81 4.34 -3.45
C THR A 184 -7.62 3.59 -2.83
N ASN A 185 -6.38 3.88 -3.25
CA ASN A 185 -5.20 3.11 -2.87
C ASN A 185 -5.39 1.60 -3.12
N PHE A 186 -5.83 1.26 -4.36
CA PHE A 186 -6.12 -0.12 -4.73
C PHE A 186 -7.15 -0.76 -3.79
N ASN A 187 -8.29 -0.07 -3.62
CA ASN A 187 -9.35 -0.47 -2.70
C ASN A 187 -8.86 -0.60 -1.24
N GLY A 188 -7.89 0.22 -0.84
CA GLY A 188 -7.26 0.16 0.49
C GLY A 188 -6.11 -0.84 0.61
N ARG A 189 -5.81 -1.66 -0.43
CA ARG A 189 -4.76 -2.68 -0.36
C ARG A 189 -3.36 -2.11 -0.16
N LEU A 190 -3.12 -0.88 -0.58
CA LEU A 190 -1.83 -0.20 -0.41
C LEU A 190 -1.69 0.50 0.95
N ASN A 191 -2.74 0.54 1.76
CA ASN A 191 -2.68 1.17 3.07
C ASN A 191 -1.90 0.31 4.06
N GLY A 192 -1.13 0.95 4.95
CA GLY A 192 -0.42 0.27 6.03
C GLY A 192 0.71 -0.67 5.58
N ILE A 193 1.29 -0.46 4.41
CA ILE A 193 2.51 -1.16 4.00
C ILE A 193 3.67 -0.66 4.86
N GLN A 194 4.26 -1.55 5.65
CA GLN A 194 5.33 -1.22 6.59
C GLN A 194 6.73 -1.51 6.04
N ALA A 195 6.84 -2.39 5.06
CA ALA A 195 8.12 -2.79 4.46
C ALA A 195 7.99 -2.92 2.95
N MET A 196 8.99 -2.44 2.22
CA MET A 196 9.08 -2.51 0.77
C MET A 196 10.35 -3.22 0.33
N PRO A 197 10.30 -3.95 -0.80
CA PRO A 197 9.12 -4.21 -1.62
C PRO A 197 8.10 -5.11 -0.92
N GLU A 198 6.82 -4.89 -1.18
CA GLU A 198 5.76 -5.81 -0.83
C GLU A 198 5.11 -6.36 -2.10
N THR A 199 4.83 -7.65 -2.12
CA THR A 199 4.27 -8.31 -3.30
C THR A 199 3.05 -9.13 -2.92
N PHE A 200 1.98 -8.99 -3.70
CA PHE A 200 0.78 -9.80 -3.62
C PHE A 200 0.32 -10.22 -5.02
N PHE A 201 -0.67 -11.09 -5.10
CA PHE A 201 -1.12 -11.70 -6.35
C PHE A 201 -2.60 -11.45 -6.60
N VAL A 202 -2.95 -11.32 -7.89
CA VAL A 202 -4.32 -11.09 -8.36
C VAL A 202 -4.62 -12.09 -9.46
N ASP A 203 -5.77 -12.77 -9.38
CA ASP A 203 -6.25 -13.69 -10.41
C ASP A 203 -6.90 -12.96 -11.60
N SER A 204 -7.30 -13.69 -12.63
CA SER A 204 -7.98 -13.17 -13.81
C SER A 204 -9.32 -12.50 -13.51
N ASN A 205 -9.95 -12.78 -12.38
CA ASN A 205 -11.21 -12.16 -11.95
C ASN A 205 -11.01 -10.90 -11.10
N GLY A 206 -9.75 -10.48 -10.90
CA GLY A 206 -9.41 -9.34 -10.06
C GLY A 206 -9.44 -9.64 -8.55
N ASN A 207 -9.53 -10.92 -8.13
CA ASN A 207 -9.45 -11.28 -6.73
C ASN A 207 -7.99 -11.32 -6.27
N ILE A 208 -7.73 -10.85 -5.05
CA ILE A 208 -6.45 -11.04 -4.40
C ILE A 208 -6.36 -12.49 -3.93
N VAL A 209 -5.30 -13.18 -4.33
CA VAL A 209 -5.10 -14.61 -4.11
C VAL A 209 -3.72 -14.91 -3.54
N GLY A 210 -3.59 -16.06 -2.88
CA GLY A 210 -2.31 -16.51 -2.34
C GLY A 210 -1.83 -15.72 -1.13
N ASP A 211 -0.52 -15.76 -0.93
CA ASP A 211 0.15 -15.12 0.20
C ASP A 211 0.70 -13.75 -0.19
N THR A 212 0.89 -12.86 0.80
CA THR A 212 1.65 -11.60 0.65
C THR A 212 3.11 -11.85 1.03
N TYR A 213 4.02 -11.27 0.28
CA TYR A 213 5.46 -11.44 0.47
C TYR A 213 6.12 -10.08 0.70
N SER A 214 6.98 -10.00 1.71
CA SER A 214 7.79 -8.80 1.98
C SER A 214 9.26 -9.06 1.69
N GLY A 215 9.97 -8.03 1.24
CA GLY A 215 11.38 -8.04 0.92
C GLY A 215 11.70 -8.55 -0.48
N ALA A 216 12.82 -8.06 -1.00
CA ALA A 216 13.33 -8.39 -2.33
C ALA A 216 13.76 -9.87 -2.42
N LYS A 217 13.55 -10.47 -3.59
CA LYS A 217 13.92 -11.85 -3.89
C LYS A 217 14.60 -11.94 -5.26
N SER A 218 15.42 -12.96 -5.42
CA SER A 218 16.00 -13.29 -6.73
C SER A 218 14.95 -13.83 -7.72
N ALA A 219 15.24 -13.76 -9.01
CA ALA A 219 14.40 -14.34 -10.05
C ALA A 219 14.07 -15.81 -9.79
N LYS A 220 15.03 -16.60 -9.31
CA LYS A 220 14.83 -18.00 -8.96
C LYS A 220 13.80 -18.19 -7.86
N GLU A 221 13.90 -17.40 -6.78
CA GLU A 221 12.96 -17.46 -5.67
C GLU A 221 11.56 -17.02 -6.09
N TRP A 222 11.44 -15.94 -6.88
CA TRP A 222 10.16 -15.50 -7.40
C TRP A 222 9.50 -16.54 -8.32
N LYS A 223 10.25 -17.20 -9.17
CA LYS A 223 9.71 -18.29 -9.99
C LYS A 223 9.11 -19.41 -9.13
N GLN A 224 9.77 -19.78 -8.03
CA GLN A 224 9.25 -20.79 -7.09
C GLN A 224 7.97 -20.32 -6.39
N VAL A 225 7.94 -19.06 -5.95
CA VAL A 225 6.75 -18.45 -5.33
C VAL A 225 5.59 -18.45 -6.33
N ILE A 226 5.80 -17.96 -7.54
CA ILE A 226 4.76 -17.89 -8.57
C ILE A 226 4.21 -19.28 -8.90
N GLU A 227 5.07 -20.28 -9.05
CA GLU A 227 4.63 -21.67 -9.30
C GLU A 227 3.79 -22.23 -8.15
N LYS A 228 4.14 -21.90 -6.91
CA LYS A 228 3.34 -22.23 -5.72
C LYS A 228 1.96 -21.58 -5.78
N GLU A 229 1.90 -20.28 -6.08
CA GLU A 229 0.65 -19.54 -6.13
C GLU A 229 -0.24 -19.97 -7.30
N LEU A 230 0.33 -20.25 -8.48
CA LEU A 230 -0.40 -20.81 -9.61
C LEU A 230 -1.04 -22.17 -9.30
N LYS A 231 -0.35 -23.02 -8.55
CA LYS A 231 -0.91 -24.33 -8.12
C LYS A 231 -2.11 -24.16 -7.20
N LYS A 232 -2.07 -23.18 -6.28
CA LYS A 232 -3.19 -22.88 -5.38
C LYS A 232 -4.46 -22.44 -6.14
N ILE A 233 -4.31 -21.71 -7.25
CA ILE A 233 -5.43 -21.22 -8.05
C ILE A 233 -6.04 -22.36 -8.87
N LYS A 234 -5.20 -23.22 -9.47
CA LYS A 234 -5.64 -24.32 -10.35
C LYS A 234 -6.31 -25.47 -9.57
N ASN A 235 -6.11 -25.53 -8.27
CA ASN A 235 -6.67 -26.57 -7.40
C ASN A 235 -7.95 -26.10 -6.67
N LYS A 236 -8.48 -24.93 -6.98
CA LYS A 236 -9.78 -24.42 -6.51
C LYS A 236 -10.83 -24.60 -7.60
#